data_6c59b2d64c736c7f155bf45cded64fdc
#
_entry.id   6c59b2d64c736c7f155bf45cded64fdc
#
_cell.length_a   1.000
_cell.length_b   1.000
_cell.length_c   1.000
_cell.angle_alpha   90.00
_cell.angle_beta   90.00
_cell.angle_gamma   90.00
#
_symmetry.space_group_name_H-M   'P 1'
#
loop_
_entity.id
_entity.type
_entity.pdbx_description
1 polymer ?
#
loop_
_entity_poly.entity_id
_entity_poly.type
_entity_poly.pdbx_seq_one_letter_code
_entity_poly.pdbx_strand_id
1 'polypeptide(L)'
;VTKAVSILEEELPKRKGNPLFRPFPNPAGDSLIDPCSCWVAEEFISGPEFSCDFVLQEGEVFFIRETGKIKATDKPFGSVLAYTFPPRYPAAFQKRVLKEVLKKATHSLGFDWGYFMVDYILHEGTPILIEMTPRPGGDSIPELVRAATGLDTLALYLDFVQGDFKEPKEPSLPPESFASLNFFAPMEGKIEVLDGREVRACPHVRKLLFKKHAGDRVILPPKDYDNRLLGCCIIEAKPGL
;
A
#
# COMPACT_ATOMS: atom_id res chain seq x y z
N VAL A 1 0.88 -22.53 -15.42
CA VAL A 1 -0.23 -21.75 -15.99
C VAL A 1 -1.49 -22.59 -15.98
N THR A 2 -1.56 -23.76 -16.64
CA THR A 2 -2.77 -24.59 -16.81
C THR A 2 -3.47 -24.92 -15.48
N LYS A 3 -2.71 -25.34 -14.43
CA LYS A 3 -3.28 -25.65 -13.11
C LYS A 3 -3.90 -24.41 -12.44
N ALA A 4 -3.29 -23.23 -12.59
CA ALA A 4 -3.83 -21.98 -12.04
C ALA A 4 -5.13 -21.58 -12.75
N VAL A 5 -5.18 -21.71 -14.07
CA VAL A 5 -6.39 -21.46 -14.87
C VAL A 5 -7.54 -22.35 -14.40
N SER A 6 -7.31 -23.68 -14.28
CA SER A 6 -8.35 -24.61 -13.83
C SER A 6 -8.88 -24.27 -12.42
N ILE A 7 -8.00 -23.82 -11.51
CA ILE A 7 -8.41 -23.39 -10.17
C ILE A 7 -9.29 -22.13 -10.26
N LEU A 8 -8.92 -21.16 -11.11
CA LEU A 8 -9.69 -19.92 -11.27
C LEU A 8 -11.06 -20.19 -11.90
N GLU A 9 -11.12 -21.03 -12.91
CA GLU A 9 -12.38 -21.46 -13.56
C GLU A 9 -13.33 -22.17 -12.58
N GLU A 10 -12.80 -22.89 -11.60
CA GLU A 10 -13.59 -23.54 -10.55
C GLU A 10 -14.01 -22.56 -9.42
N GLU A 11 -13.10 -21.68 -8.99
CA GLU A 11 -13.30 -20.86 -7.78
C GLU A 11 -14.02 -19.53 -8.04
N LEU A 12 -13.77 -18.89 -9.19
CA LEU A 12 -14.38 -17.58 -9.48
C LEU A 12 -15.92 -17.60 -9.53
N PRO A 13 -16.57 -18.61 -10.15
CA PRO A 13 -18.04 -18.67 -10.17
C PRO A 13 -18.65 -18.76 -8.77
N LYS A 14 -17.93 -19.33 -7.78
CA LYS A 14 -18.37 -19.42 -6.39
C LYS A 14 -18.42 -18.06 -5.67
N ARG A 15 -17.79 -17.02 -6.25
CA ARG A 15 -17.80 -15.64 -5.75
C ARG A 15 -19.00 -14.83 -6.21
N LYS A 16 -19.84 -15.39 -7.06
CA LYS A 16 -21.05 -14.74 -7.54
C LYS A 16 -21.95 -14.34 -6.37
N GLY A 17 -22.36 -13.05 -6.34
CA GLY A 17 -23.11 -12.48 -5.22
C GLY A 17 -22.26 -11.77 -4.16
N ASN A 18 -20.94 -11.94 -4.16
CA ASN A 18 -20.07 -11.12 -3.32
C ASN A 18 -20.01 -9.68 -3.88
N PRO A 19 -20.22 -8.63 -3.07
CA PRO A 19 -20.19 -7.23 -3.53
C PRO A 19 -18.90 -6.81 -4.24
N LEU A 20 -17.75 -7.42 -3.89
CA LEU A 20 -16.46 -7.15 -4.52
C LEU A 20 -16.35 -7.70 -5.96
N PHE A 21 -17.23 -8.64 -6.33
CA PHE A 21 -17.26 -9.30 -7.64
C PHE A 21 -18.49 -8.89 -8.46
N ARG A 22 -19.02 -7.68 -8.25
CA ARG A 22 -20.13 -7.17 -9.07
C ARG A 22 -19.63 -6.81 -10.47
N PRO A 23 -20.41 -7.15 -11.50
CA PRO A 23 -20.13 -6.68 -12.84
C PRO A 23 -20.03 -5.15 -12.91
N PHE A 24 -19.09 -4.67 -13.69
CA PHE A 24 -18.84 -3.25 -13.89
C PHE A 24 -18.78 -2.90 -15.38
N PRO A 25 -19.03 -1.62 -15.76
CA PRO A 25 -18.98 -1.20 -17.16
C PRO A 25 -17.63 -1.46 -17.80
N ASN A 26 -17.65 -2.02 -19.01
CA ASN A 26 -16.47 -2.16 -19.84
C ASN A 26 -16.10 -0.78 -20.42
N PRO A 27 -14.92 -0.21 -20.10
CA PRO A 27 -14.51 1.08 -20.64
C PRO A 27 -14.31 1.08 -22.15
N ALA A 28 -14.20 -0.09 -22.79
CA ALA A 28 -14.01 -0.23 -24.24
C ALA A 28 -15.31 -0.50 -25.02
N GLY A 29 -16.49 -0.48 -24.38
CA GLY A 29 -17.77 -0.74 -25.06
C GLY A 29 -18.97 -0.82 -24.14
N ASP A 30 -20.15 -1.12 -24.69
CA ASP A 30 -21.43 -1.13 -23.98
C ASP A 30 -21.70 -2.41 -23.15
N SER A 31 -20.73 -3.30 -23.02
CA SER A 31 -20.85 -4.55 -22.25
C SER A 31 -20.47 -4.38 -20.79
N LEU A 32 -20.88 -5.35 -19.97
CA LEU A 32 -20.38 -5.46 -18.59
C LEU A 32 -19.24 -6.49 -18.55
N ILE A 33 -18.23 -6.19 -17.74
CA ILE A 33 -17.20 -7.15 -17.35
C ILE A 33 -17.67 -7.84 -16.07
N ASP A 34 -17.74 -9.18 -16.11
CA ASP A 34 -18.07 -9.99 -14.93
C ASP A 34 -16.76 -10.50 -14.31
N PRO A 35 -16.36 -10.00 -13.11
CA PRO A 35 -15.13 -10.45 -12.43
C PRO A 35 -15.15 -11.94 -12.05
N CYS A 36 -16.33 -12.59 -12.06
CA CYS A 36 -16.43 -14.04 -11.83
C CYS A 36 -16.07 -14.87 -13.06
N SER A 37 -15.92 -14.25 -14.23
CA SER A 37 -15.59 -14.91 -15.49
C SER A 37 -14.33 -14.37 -16.17
N CYS A 38 -13.70 -13.31 -15.60
CA CYS A 38 -12.52 -12.66 -16.14
C CYS A 38 -11.39 -12.64 -15.11
N TRP A 39 -10.17 -12.81 -15.59
CA TRP A 39 -8.95 -12.69 -14.80
C TRP A 39 -7.81 -12.14 -15.66
N VAL A 40 -6.85 -11.52 -15.01
CA VAL A 40 -5.65 -10.99 -15.66
C VAL A 40 -4.47 -11.89 -15.28
N ALA A 41 -3.67 -12.28 -16.27
CA ALA A 41 -2.41 -12.99 -16.08
C ALA A 41 -1.27 -12.03 -16.41
N GLU A 42 -0.41 -11.80 -15.43
CA GLU A 42 0.74 -10.91 -15.54
C GLU A 42 2.03 -11.67 -15.25
N GLU A 43 3.15 -11.17 -15.78
CA GLU A 43 4.47 -11.68 -15.42
C GLU A 43 4.75 -11.41 -13.94
N PHE A 44 5.28 -12.43 -13.25
CA PHE A 44 5.72 -12.24 -11.87
C PHE A 44 7.07 -11.50 -11.86
N ILE A 45 7.06 -10.28 -11.34
CA ILE A 45 8.26 -9.46 -11.20
C ILE A 45 8.82 -9.63 -9.78
N SER A 46 10.09 -10.01 -9.70
CA SER A 46 10.82 -10.11 -8.42
C SER A 46 11.61 -8.85 -8.13
N GLY A 47 11.69 -8.48 -6.85
CA GLY A 47 12.46 -7.34 -6.39
C GLY A 47 11.91 -6.73 -5.11
N PRO A 48 12.62 -5.78 -4.50
CA PRO A 48 12.11 -5.01 -3.37
C PRO A 48 10.96 -4.13 -3.81
N GLU A 49 9.91 -4.08 -2.98
CA GLU A 49 8.68 -3.34 -3.24
C GLU A 49 8.63 -2.05 -2.44
N PHE A 50 8.11 -1.03 -3.08
CA PHE A 50 7.99 0.32 -2.56
C PHE A 50 6.60 0.89 -2.86
N SER A 51 6.28 1.96 -2.16
CA SER A 51 5.08 2.76 -2.41
C SER A 51 5.42 4.24 -2.35
N CYS A 52 4.81 5.04 -3.21
CA CYS A 52 4.91 6.49 -3.12
C CYS A 52 3.56 7.16 -3.31
N ASP A 53 3.41 8.36 -2.70
CA ASP A 53 2.38 9.32 -3.09
C ASP A 53 3.04 10.46 -3.85
N PHE A 54 2.36 10.93 -4.89
CA PHE A 54 2.80 12.09 -5.65
C PHE A 54 1.62 12.91 -6.15
N VAL A 55 1.88 14.18 -6.38
CA VAL A 55 0.99 15.08 -7.11
C VAL A 55 1.51 15.24 -8.53
N LEU A 56 0.60 15.12 -9.49
CA LEU A 56 0.83 15.56 -10.88
C LEU A 56 0.15 16.92 -11.07
N GLN A 57 0.92 17.90 -11.46
CA GLN A 57 0.41 19.25 -11.76
C GLN A 57 1.24 19.86 -12.89
N GLU A 58 0.56 20.39 -13.93
CA GLU A 58 1.20 20.99 -15.10
C GLU A 58 2.26 20.08 -15.78
N GLY A 59 2.00 18.76 -15.79
CA GLY A 59 2.92 17.76 -16.36
C GLY A 59 4.14 17.44 -15.47
N GLU A 60 4.25 18.07 -14.28
CA GLU A 60 5.31 17.80 -13.32
C GLU A 60 4.85 16.89 -12.18
N VAL A 61 5.75 15.99 -11.76
CA VAL A 61 5.55 15.07 -10.63
C VAL A 61 6.25 15.61 -9.39
N PHE A 62 5.47 15.79 -8.32
CA PHE A 62 5.92 16.23 -7.00
C PHE A 62 5.75 15.08 -6.01
N PHE A 63 6.84 14.50 -5.55
CA PHE A 63 6.79 13.42 -4.56
C PHE A 63 6.37 13.95 -3.19
N ILE A 64 5.37 13.31 -2.60
CA ILE A 64 4.87 13.64 -1.26
C ILE A 64 5.53 12.76 -0.21
N ARG A 65 5.59 11.45 -0.48
CA ARG A 65 6.24 10.47 0.37
C ARG A 65 6.70 9.28 -0.44
N GLU A 66 7.68 8.56 0.08
CA GLU A 66 8.16 7.28 -0.44
C GLU A 66 8.37 6.33 0.75
N THR A 67 7.90 5.09 0.65
CA THR A 67 8.05 4.07 1.71
C THR A 67 8.52 2.75 1.12
N GLY A 68 9.34 2.02 1.87
CA GLY A 68 9.67 0.63 1.57
C GLY A 68 8.63 -0.31 2.14
N LYS A 69 8.45 -1.47 1.51
CA LYS A 69 7.59 -2.56 1.98
C LYS A 69 8.42 -3.78 2.35
N ILE A 70 8.18 -4.32 3.55
CA ILE A 70 8.72 -5.62 3.98
C ILE A 70 7.59 -6.62 3.87
N LYS A 71 7.75 -7.61 2.99
CA LYS A 71 6.75 -8.66 2.78
C LYS A 71 7.02 -9.87 3.64
N ALA A 72 5.95 -10.58 3.99
CA ALA A 72 6.05 -11.89 4.60
C ALA A 72 6.48 -12.93 3.57
N THR A 73 7.49 -13.73 3.90
CA THR A 73 7.92 -14.87 3.07
C THR A 73 7.11 -16.13 3.36
N ASP A 74 6.54 -16.22 4.56
CA ASP A 74 5.77 -17.37 5.09
C ASP A 74 4.25 -17.14 5.14
N LYS A 75 3.78 -16.01 4.61
CA LYS A 75 2.36 -15.62 4.60
C LYS A 75 1.81 -15.62 3.18
N PRO A 76 0.48 -15.62 3.02
CA PRO A 76 -0.14 -15.47 1.71
C PRO A 76 0.40 -14.27 0.94
N PHE A 77 0.45 -14.40 -0.36
CA PHE A 77 0.88 -13.34 -1.28
C PHE A 77 0.22 -12.00 -0.95
N GLY A 78 1.01 -10.93 -1.03
CA GLY A 78 0.54 -9.57 -0.75
C GLY A 78 0.56 -9.15 0.73
N SER A 79 0.97 -10.04 1.67
CA SER A 79 1.03 -9.65 3.08
C SER A 79 2.22 -8.74 3.36
N VAL A 80 1.95 -7.48 3.66
CA VAL A 80 2.97 -6.52 4.09
C VAL A 80 3.14 -6.60 5.60
N LEU A 81 4.31 -7.04 6.07
CA LEU A 81 4.64 -7.09 7.50
C LEU A 81 4.98 -5.72 8.05
N ALA A 82 5.67 -4.90 7.26
CA ALA A 82 6.04 -3.56 7.68
C ALA A 82 6.18 -2.60 6.50
N TYR A 83 5.92 -1.33 6.79
CA TYR A 83 6.34 -0.20 5.98
C TYR A 83 7.53 0.48 6.66
N THR A 84 8.51 0.93 5.88
CA THR A 84 9.68 1.66 6.39
C THR A 84 9.75 3.06 5.82
N PHE A 85 10.18 4.02 6.64
CA PHE A 85 10.42 5.40 6.23
C PHE A 85 11.70 5.94 6.91
N PRO A 86 12.63 6.59 6.19
CA PRO A 86 12.68 6.64 4.72
C PRO A 86 12.92 5.24 4.10
N PRO A 87 12.58 5.04 2.82
CA PRO A 87 12.84 3.78 2.15
C PRO A 87 14.35 3.55 1.97
N ARG A 88 14.78 2.29 2.05
CA ARG A 88 16.17 1.90 1.74
C ARG A 88 16.25 1.40 0.31
N TYR A 89 16.63 2.29 -0.59
CA TYR A 89 16.77 1.95 -2.00
C TYR A 89 18.07 1.20 -2.28
N PRO A 90 18.05 0.25 -3.24
CA PRO A 90 19.28 -0.29 -3.84
C PRO A 90 20.13 0.83 -4.47
N ALA A 91 21.45 0.66 -4.46
CA ALA A 91 22.38 1.66 -5.01
C ALA A 91 22.13 1.99 -6.50
N ALA A 92 21.57 1.05 -7.27
CA ALA A 92 21.22 1.26 -8.68
C ALA A 92 19.98 2.13 -8.89
N PHE A 93 19.17 2.40 -7.86
CA PHE A 93 17.96 3.19 -7.97
C PHE A 93 18.24 4.65 -8.33
N GLN A 94 17.50 5.17 -9.28
CA GLN A 94 17.54 6.56 -9.67
C GLN A 94 16.13 7.16 -9.61
N LYS A 95 15.88 8.08 -8.69
CA LYS A 95 14.58 8.74 -8.50
C LYS A 95 14.08 9.43 -9.78
N ARG A 96 15.01 9.94 -10.59
CA ARG A 96 14.70 10.51 -11.91
C ARG A 96 13.98 9.52 -12.83
N VAL A 97 14.43 8.24 -12.82
CA VAL A 97 13.80 7.20 -13.66
C VAL A 97 12.37 6.93 -13.19
N LEU A 98 12.14 6.83 -11.88
CA LEU A 98 10.80 6.71 -11.33
C LEU A 98 9.90 7.88 -11.75
N LYS A 99 10.40 9.13 -11.63
CA LYS A 99 9.66 10.32 -12.04
C LYS A 99 9.19 10.24 -13.51
N GLU A 100 10.07 9.82 -14.43
CA GLU A 100 9.73 9.67 -15.85
C GLU A 100 8.73 8.53 -16.10
N VAL A 101 8.84 7.42 -15.36
CA VAL A 101 7.87 6.31 -15.44
C VAL A 101 6.48 6.78 -14.98
N LEU A 102 6.40 7.52 -13.87
CA LEU A 102 5.13 8.07 -13.38
C LEU A 102 4.50 9.07 -14.35
N LYS A 103 5.28 9.98 -14.95
CA LYS A 103 4.80 10.89 -15.99
C LYS A 103 4.21 10.15 -17.19
N LYS A 104 4.92 9.13 -17.68
CA LYS A 104 4.42 8.31 -18.80
C LYS A 104 3.15 7.56 -18.44
N ALA A 105 3.08 6.97 -17.25
CA ALA A 105 1.91 6.22 -16.80
C ALA A 105 0.68 7.12 -16.68
N THR A 106 0.80 8.28 -16.01
CA THR A 106 -0.30 9.23 -15.88
C THR A 106 -0.78 9.77 -17.22
N HIS A 107 0.16 10.13 -18.11
CA HIS A 107 -0.18 10.58 -19.46
C HIS A 107 -0.90 9.50 -20.27
N SER A 108 -0.45 8.24 -20.20
CA SER A 108 -1.08 7.11 -20.90
C SER A 108 -2.50 6.82 -20.41
N LEU A 109 -2.82 7.20 -19.17
CA LEU A 109 -4.15 7.10 -18.58
C LEU A 109 -5.00 8.37 -18.78
N GLY A 110 -4.47 9.38 -19.47
CA GLY A 110 -5.17 10.62 -19.77
C GLY A 110 -5.22 11.61 -18.60
N PHE A 111 -4.34 11.47 -17.60
CA PHE A 111 -4.23 12.42 -16.51
C PHE A 111 -3.16 13.48 -16.81
N ASP A 112 -3.51 14.73 -16.59
CA ASP A 112 -2.62 15.90 -16.59
C ASP A 112 -2.55 16.58 -15.22
N TRP A 113 -3.45 16.19 -14.30
CA TRP A 113 -3.55 16.69 -12.94
C TRP A 113 -4.09 15.57 -12.03
N GLY A 114 -3.58 15.45 -10.80
CA GLY A 114 -4.09 14.48 -9.83
C GLY A 114 -3.16 14.23 -8.65
N TYR A 115 -3.71 13.67 -7.59
CA TYR A 115 -2.98 13.10 -6.47
C TYR A 115 -3.04 11.57 -6.58
N PHE A 116 -1.90 10.90 -6.56
CA PHE A 116 -1.82 9.46 -6.79
C PHE A 116 -1.00 8.75 -5.72
N MET A 117 -1.44 7.55 -5.39
CA MET A 117 -0.65 6.52 -4.73
C MET A 117 -0.23 5.47 -5.75
N VAL A 118 1.02 5.03 -5.66
CA VAL A 118 1.60 4.01 -6.55
C VAL A 118 2.36 2.98 -5.74
N ASP A 119 2.16 1.71 -6.08
CA ASP A 119 2.99 0.61 -5.67
C ASP A 119 3.89 0.18 -6.83
N TYR A 120 5.17 -0.06 -6.56
CA TYR A 120 6.14 -0.45 -7.57
C TYR A 120 7.22 -1.39 -7.03
N ILE A 121 7.77 -2.20 -7.92
CA ILE A 121 8.91 -3.08 -7.65
C ILE A 121 10.14 -2.51 -8.35
N LEU A 122 11.30 -2.56 -7.70
CA LEU A 122 12.56 -2.29 -8.36
C LEU A 122 13.16 -3.60 -8.87
N HIS A 123 12.98 -3.85 -10.17
CA HIS A 123 13.60 -4.98 -10.85
C HIS A 123 14.89 -4.52 -11.52
N GLU A 124 16.02 -5.03 -11.04
CA GLU A 124 17.37 -4.63 -11.54
C GLU A 124 17.59 -3.10 -11.59
N GLY A 125 17.04 -2.40 -10.59
CA GLY A 125 17.11 -0.93 -10.49
C GLY A 125 16.09 -0.16 -11.31
N THR A 126 15.28 -0.85 -12.13
CA THR A 126 14.21 -0.25 -12.93
C THR A 126 12.87 -0.33 -12.19
N PRO A 127 12.13 0.77 -12.00
CA PRO A 127 10.82 0.74 -11.39
C PRO A 127 9.78 0.14 -12.35
N ILE A 128 9.11 -0.92 -11.88
CA ILE A 128 7.98 -1.55 -12.54
C ILE A 128 6.73 -1.25 -11.71
N LEU A 129 5.76 -0.54 -12.27
CA LEU A 129 4.53 -0.18 -11.57
C LEU A 129 3.62 -1.42 -11.41
N ILE A 130 3.10 -1.60 -10.21
CA ILE A 130 2.15 -2.67 -9.88
C ILE A 130 0.72 -2.13 -9.87
N GLU A 131 0.53 -1.01 -9.20
CA GLU A 131 -0.78 -0.36 -9.03
C GLU A 131 -0.60 1.15 -9.00
N MET A 132 -1.52 1.88 -9.61
CA MET A 132 -1.64 3.33 -9.46
C MET A 132 -3.10 3.68 -9.17
N THR A 133 -3.34 4.44 -8.10
CA THR A 133 -4.67 4.80 -7.65
C THR A 133 -4.75 6.32 -7.42
N PRO A 134 -5.81 7.03 -7.91
CA PRO A 134 -5.96 8.47 -7.72
C PRO A 134 -6.48 8.81 -6.31
N ARG A 135 -5.71 8.53 -5.29
CA ARG A 135 -5.98 8.81 -3.88
C ARG A 135 -4.69 8.79 -3.06
N PRO A 136 -4.68 9.34 -1.82
CA PRO A 136 -3.58 9.14 -0.88
C PRO A 136 -3.35 7.68 -0.51
N GLY A 137 -2.13 7.34 -0.15
CA GLY A 137 -1.79 6.08 0.47
C GLY A 137 -2.56 5.86 1.77
N GLY A 138 -2.99 4.63 1.98
CA GLY A 138 -3.78 4.21 3.13
C GLY A 138 -2.97 3.53 4.23
N ASP A 139 -3.62 2.58 4.91
CA ASP A 139 -3.09 1.81 6.04
C ASP A 139 -2.53 2.70 7.15
N SER A 140 -1.34 2.38 7.64
CA SER A 140 -0.61 3.15 8.65
C SER A 140 0.39 4.15 8.06
N ILE A 141 0.42 4.31 6.74
CA ILE A 141 1.42 5.14 6.04
C ILE A 141 1.30 6.62 6.43
N PRO A 142 0.11 7.26 6.50
CA PRO A 142 0.01 8.64 6.95
C PRO A 142 0.60 8.86 8.35
N GLU A 143 0.34 7.92 9.27
CA GLU A 143 0.86 7.99 10.64
C GLU A 143 2.37 7.77 10.70
N LEU A 144 2.90 6.85 9.86
CA LEU A 144 4.34 6.61 9.74
C LEU A 144 5.07 7.86 9.24
N VAL A 145 4.58 8.48 8.18
CA VAL A 145 5.17 9.69 7.61
C VAL A 145 5.10 10.85 8.59
N ARG A 146 3.95 11.02 9.26
CA ARG A 146 3.79 12.06 10.29
C ARG A 146 4.77 11.87 11.45
N ALA A 147 4.97 10.64 11.92
CA ALA A 147 5.92 10.35 12.99
C ALA A 147 7.37 10.68 12.59
N ALA A 148 7.73 10.38 11.34
CA ALA A 148 9.10 10.56 10.84
C ALA A 148 9.44 12.00 10.42
N THR A 149 8.47 12.77 9.94
CA THR A 149 8.71 14.07 9.29
C THR A 149 7.86 15.21 9.83
N GLY A 150 6.81 14.91 10.58
CA GLY A 150 5.78 15.88 10.98
C GLY A 150 4.77 16.21 9.87
N LEU A 151 4.96 15.71 8.63
CA LEU A 151 4.07 15.99 7.50
C LEU A 151 2.74 15.26 7.67
N ASP A 152 1.64 15.99 7.59
CA ASP A 152 0.29 15.45 7.50
C ASP A 152 -0.10 15.29 6.02
N THR A 153 0.07 14.07 5.49
CA THR A 153 -0.22 13.77 4.09
C THR A 153 -1.71 13.86 3.74
N LEU A 154 -2.60 13.67 4.72
CA LEU A 154 -4.04 13.79 4.52
C LEU A 154 -4.47 15.26 4.50
N ALA A 155 -3.91 16.12 5.35
CA ALA A 155 -4.13 17.56 5.28
C ALA A 155 -3.63 18.11 3.94
N LEU A 156 -2.44 17.69 3.51
CA LEU A 156 -1.89 18.08 2.19
C LEU A 156 -2.80 17.65 1.02
N TYR A 157 -3.41 16.48 1.12
CA TYR A 157 -4.40 16.04 0.12
C TYR A 157 -5.64 16.94 0.12
N LEU A 158 -6.11 17.40 1.27
CA LEU A 158 -7.24 18.35 1.35
C LEU A 158 -6.85 19.71 0.73
N ASP A 159 -5.65 20.22 1.00
CA ASP A 159 -5.13 21.42 0.37
C ASP A 159 -5.07 21.26 -1.16
N PHE A 160 -4.61 20.09 -1.64
CA PHE A 160 -4.61 19.76 -3.07
C PHE A 160 -6.01 19.80 -3.69
N VAL A 161 -7.00 19.19 -3.03
CA VAL A 161 -8.40 19.18 -3.53
C VAL A 161 -9.02 20.59 -3.55
N GLN A 162 -8.61 21.45 -2.64
CA GLN A 162 -9.04 22.85 -2.57
C GLN A 162 -8.32 23.77 -3.58
N GLY A 163 -7.30 23.26 -4.26
CA GLY A 163 -6.47 24.06 -5.19
C GLY A 163 -5.34 24.84 -4.54
N ASP A 164 -5.10 24.65 -3.25
CA ASP A 164 -4.08 25.33 -2.45
C ASP A 164 -2.79 24.51 -2.28
N PHE A 165 -2.57 23.50 -3.13
CA PHE A 165 -1.41 22.63 -3.03
C PHE A 165 -0.10 23.41 -3.11
N LYS A 166 0.78 23.13 -2.16
CA LYS A 166 2.16 23.59 -2.15
C LYS A 166 3.06 22.38 -1.95
N GLU A 167 4.08 22.28 -2.79
CA GLU A 167 5.08 21.24 -2.65
C GLU A 167 5.66 21.25 -1.23
N PRO A 168 5.66 20.11 -0.52
CA PRO A 168 6.28 20.04 0.80
C PRO A 168 7.77 20.40 0.69
N LYS A 169 8.21 21.29 1.57
CA LYS A 169 9.64 21.59 1.67
C LYS A 169 10.38 20.38 2.17
N GLU A 170 11.55 20.12 1.61
CA GLU A 170 12.45 19.12 2.19
C GLU A 170 12.71 19.45 3.67
N PRO A 171 12.62 18.45 4.56
CA PRO A 171 12.89 18.69 5.97
C PRO A 171 14.33 19.18 6.15
N SER A 172 14.51 20.18 6.98
CA SER A 172 15.82 20.79 7.28
C SER A 172 16.81 19.83 7.94
N LEU A 173 16.30 18.73 8.51
CA LEU A 173 17.07 17.61 9.07
C LEU A 173 16.68 16.31 8.36
N PRO A 174 17.60 15.35 8.22
CA PRO A 174 17.25 14.03 7.72
C PRO A 174 16.09 13.45 8.54
N PRO A 175 15.08 12.86 7.92
CA PRO A 175 13.97 12.27 8.64
C PRO A 175 14.49 11.15 9.57
N GLU A 176 13.91 11.06 10.77
CA GLU A 176 14.14 9.92 11.65
C GLU A 176 13.63 8.64 10.98
N SER A 177 14.37 7.54 11.18
CA SER A 177 13.96 6.25 10.63
C SER A 177 12.86 5.63 11.49
N PHE A 178 11.73 5.35 10.86
CA PHE A 178 10.59 4.69 11.48
C PHE A 178 10.13 3.49 10.66
N ALA A 179 9.44 2.58 11.32
CA ALA A 179 8.71 1.50 10.68
C ALA A 179 7.30 1.40 11.25
N SER A 180 6.37 0.99 10.41
CA SER A 180 5.05 0.54 10.84
C SER A 180 4.98 -0.98 10.74
N LEU A 181 4.82 -1.67 11.85
CA LEU A 181 4.69 -3.12 11.92
C LEU A 181 3.23 -3.52 11.98
N ASN A 182 2.81 -4.43 11.09
CA ASN A 182 1.47 -4.98 11.04
C ASN A 182 1.35 -6.24 11.90
N PHE A 183 0.29 -6.35 12.69
CA PHE A 183 -0.03 -7.53 13.51
C PHE A 183 -1.12 -8.36 12.85
N PHE A 184 -0.81 -9.60 12.53
CA PHE A 184 -1.76 -10.52 11.94
C PHE A 184 -2.17 -11.61 12.93
N ALA A 185 -3.47 -11.92 12.97
CA ALA A 185 -3.96 -13.05 13.76
C ALA A 185 -3.41 -14.38 13.19
N PRO A 186 -2.93 -15.27 14.06
CA PRO A 186 -2.37 -16.56 13.63
C PRO A 186 -3.44 -17.60 13.30
N MET A 187 -4.69 -17.42 13.76
CA MET A 187 -5.78 -18.38 13.63
C MET A 187 -7.14 -17.69 13.47
N GLU A 188 -8.11 -18.42 12.89
CA GLU A 188 -9.53 -17.99 12.88
C GLU A 188 -10.14 -18.11 14.28
N GLY A 189 -11.12 -17.26 14.57
CA GLY A 189 -11.86 -17.33 15.82
C GLY A 189 -12.41 -16.00 16.27
N LYS A 190 -12.93 -15.97 17.48
CA LYS A 190 -13.37 -14.74 18.16
C LYS A 190 -12.24 -14.24 19.05
N ILE A 191 -11.94 -12.96 18.99
CA ILE A 191 -10.95 -12.32 19.84
C ILE A 191 -11.56 -12.21 21.26
N GLU A 192 -10.99 -12.89 22.22
CA GLU A 192 -11.41 -12.76 23.62
C GLU A 192 -10.76 -11.54 24.28
N VAL A 193 -9.45 -11.38 24.08
CA VAL A 193 -8.65 -10.28 24.65
C VAL A 193 -7.70 -9.75 23.58
N LEU A 194 -7.60 -8.45 23.45
CA LEU A 194 -6.61 -7.76 22.66
C LEU A 194 -5.91 -6.72 23.55
N ASP A 195 -4.77 -7.11 24.11
CA ASP A 195 -4.01 -6.29 25.06
C ASP A 195 -2.74 -5.74 24.43
N GLY A 196 -2.61 -4.44 24.42
CA GLY A 196 -1.44 -3.74 23.89
C GLY A 196 -0.58 -3.05 24.96
N ARG A 197 -0.76 -3.34 26.24
CA ARG A 197 -0.04 -2.66 27.32
C ARG A 197 1.47 -2.82 27.24
N GLU A 198 1.95 -4.04 26.97
CA GLU A 198 3.38 -4.30 26.82
C GLU A 198 3.98 -3.62 25.58
N VAL A 199 3.24 -3.62 24.47
CA VAL A 199 3.67 -2.92 23.26
C VAL A 199 3.77 -1.41 23.51
N ARG A 200 2.77 -0.81 24.17
CA ARG A 200 2.80 0.62 24.54
C ARG A 200 3.88 0.97 25.54
N ALA A 201 4.29 0.04 26.39
CA ALA A 201 5.36 0.24 27.35
C ALA A 201 6.77 0.23 26.72
N CYS A 202 6.89 -0.26 25.49
CA CYS A 202 8.17 -0.23 24.77
C CYS A 202 8.56 1.22 24.42
N PRO A 203 9.76 1.70 24.83
CA PRO A 203 10.15 3.10 24.65
C PRO A 203 10.32 3.52 23.18
N HIS A 204 10.46 2.55 22.27
CA HIS A 204 10.59 2.79 20.84
C HIS A 204 9.25 2.84 20.11
N VAL A 205 8.15 2.46 20.76
CA VAL A 205 6.81 2.54 20.16
C VAL A 205 6.27 3.96 20.30
N ARG A 206 5.97 4.59 19.19
CA ARG A 206 5.37 5.92 19.13
C ARG A 206 3.86 5.89 19.10
N LYS A 207 3.29 4.87 18.45
CA LYS A 207 1.85 4.70 18.33
C LYS A 207 1.48 3.23 18.18
N LEU A 208 0.38 2.83 18.80
CA LEU A 208 -0.26 1.53 18.62
C LEU A 208 -1.69 1.76 18.18
N LEU A 209 -2.06 1.18 17.05
CA LEU A 209 -3.37 1.27 16.44
C LEU A 209 -3.97 -0.13 16.32
N PHE A 210 -5.14 -0.33 16.90
CA PHE A 210 -5.90 -1.55 16.70
C PHE A 210 -7.00 -1.34 15.66
N LYS A 211 -7.10 -2.24 14.69
CA LYS A 211 -8.22 -2.34 13.73
C LYS A 211 -9.33 -3.27 14.23
N LYS A 212 -9.03 -4.09 15.22
CA LYS A 212 -9.94 -5.07 15.83
C LYS A 212 -10.08 -4.80 17.32
N HIS A 213 -11.15 -5.36 17.90
CA HIS A 213 -11.47 -5.26 19.32
C HIS A 213 -11.79 -6.64 19.89
N ALA A 214 -11.83 -6.75 21.22
CA ALA A 214 -12.40 -7.93 21.88
C ALA A 214 -13.86 -8.13 21.43
N GLY A 215 -14.21 -9.36 21.07
CA GLY A 215 -15.50 -9.70 20.49
C GLY A 215 -15.53 -9.84 18.96
N ASP A 216 -14.58 -9.21 18.24
CA ASP A 216 -14.49 -9.31 16.78
C ASP A 216 -14.12 -10.72 16.34
N ARG A 217 -14.59 -11.08 15.15
CA ARG A 217 -14.24 -12.34 14.52
C ARG A 217 -13.07 -12.17 13.56
N VAL A 218 -12.15 -13.12 13.60
CA VAL A 218 -11.04 -13.25 12.64
C VAL A 218 -11.40 -14.29 11.61
N ILE A 219 -11.20 -13.96 10.36
CA ILE A 219 -11.31 -14.83 9.20
C ILE A 219 -9.97 -14.83 8.49
N LEU A 220 -9.48 -16.01 8.10
CA LEU A 220 -8.18 -16.13 7.42
C LEU A 220 -8.35 -16.27 5.90
N PRO A 221 -7.27 -16.00 5.13
CA PRO A 221 -7.22 -16.33 3.71
C PRO A 221 -7.46 -17.84 3.47
N PRO A 222 -8.05 -18.21 2.34
CA PRO A 222 -8.44 -17.36 1.21
C PRO A 222 -9.82 -16.70 1.35
N LYS A 223 -10.54 -16.92 2.47
CA LYS A 223 -11.90 -16.38 2.65
C LYS A 223 -11.91 -14.86 2.76
N ASP A 224 -10.96 -14.30 3.53
CA ASP A 224 -10.79 -12.87 3.70
C ASP A 224 -9.31 -12.55 4.01
N TYR A 225 -8.67 -11.71 3.20
CA TYR A 225 -7.24 -11.38 3.36
C TYR A 225 -7.02 -10.26 4.38
N ASP A 226 -7.94 -9.31 4.50
CA ASP A 226 -7.79 -8.15 5.36
C ASP A 226 -8.27 -8.40 6.78
N ASN A 227 -9.22 -9.31 6.94
CA ASN A 227 -9.88 -9.55 8.22
C ASN A 227 -8.94 -10.04 9.33
N ARG A 228 -7.82 -10.67 8.97
CA ARG A 228 -6.79 -11.15 9.92
C ARG A 228 -5.91 -10.02 10.48
N LEU A 229 -5.94 -8.81 9.91
CA LEU A 229 -5.14 -7.69 10.39
C LEU A 229 -5.72 -7.15 11.70
N LEU A 230 -4.99 -7.35 12.79
CA LEU A 230 -5.40 -6.91 14.13
C LEU A 230 -5.11 -5.44 14.36
N GLY A 231 -4.05 -4.91 13.73
CA GLY A 231 -3.59 -3.54 13.89
C GLY A 231 -2.14 -3.37 13.50
N CYS A 232 -1.57 -2.25 13.88
CA CYS A 232 -0.17 -1.92 13.63
C CYS A 232 0.43 -1.09 14.76
N CYS A 233 1.75 -1.02 14.83
CA CYS A 233 2.45 -0.03 15.65
C CYS A 233 3.48 0.73 14.83
N ILE A 234 3.66 2.01 15.15
CA ILE A 234 4.74 2.85 14.64
C ILE A 234 5.90 2.79 15.63
N ILE A 235 7.06 2.41 15.15
CA ILE A 235 8.28 2.27 15.96
C ILE A 235 9.44 3.07 15.38
N GLU A 236 10.33 3.56 16.24
CA GLU A 236 11.63 4.05 15.80
C GLU A 236 12.49 2.89 15.29
N ALA A 237 13.02 3.02 14.08
CA ALA A 237 13.94 2.06 13.50
C ALA A 237 15.38 2.52 13.74
N LYS A 238 15.96 2.13 14.86
CA LYS A 238 17.38 2.41 15.14
C LYS A 238 18.28 1.41 14.39
N PRO A 239 19.49 1.82 13.96
CA PRO A 239 20.46 0.87 13.44
C PRO A 239 20.75 -0.22 14.48
N GLY A 240 20.51 -1.49 14.12
CA GLY A 240 20.73 -2.65 14.97
C GLY A 240 19.50 -3.18 15.74
N LEU A 241 18.31 -2.64 15.50
CA LEU A 241 17.01 -3.24 15.87
C LEU A 241 16.43 -4.00 14.70
#